data_5984cb25848cc761f6fdf456ff2811ec
#
_entry.id   5984cb25848cc761f6fdf456ff2811ec
#
_cell.length_a   1.000
_cell.length_b   1.000
_cell.length_c   1.000
_cell.angle_alpha   90.00
_cell.angle_beta   90.00
_cell.angle_gamma   90.00
#
_symmetry.space_group_name_H-M   'P 1'
#
loop_
_entity.id
_entity.type
_entity.pdbx_description
1 polymer ?
#
loop_
_entity_poly.entity_id
_entity_poly.type
_entity_poly.pdbx_seq_one_letter_code
_entity_poly.pdbx_strand_id
1 'polypeptide(L)'
;ARPVYAMLQVGALGLGLLALFLLVLLRTDLVQSWRQATPADAPNRFVINIQPAQSEAFLSFLRERGVTQFDWYPMVRGRLVAINGQTVTPDQFRDERAQRLVDREFNLSYAEQPPPHNRFVGGQWTAGDAQGLSLEEGIAKTLGLQLGDVLRFDMAGVLHDARVTSLRKVDWTSMRANFFVMYPVADAHVLGPVPVTFMTAFRAPARSAAGAMPSFDNTLLAQFPNVTSVDMGATLDQVQSVLSQVTRAVEFLFVFTLAAGLVVLIAAVSATREERAREYAVLRALGATQAVLTRVQTAELVGVGALAGSLAAIMALVVSWALARYVFEFVWTPLWWMPFAGALTGACLAGLAGWWGLRDVLRRPVVQTLRQAQS
;
A
#
# COMPACT_ATOMS: atom_id res chain seq x y z
N ALA A 1 -17.52 -5.48 43.46
CA ALA A 1 -16.75 -5.05 42.27
C ALA A 1 -17.58 -4.01 41.51
N ARG A 2 -17.05 -2.80 41.35
CA ARG A 2 -17.74 -1.72 40.59
C ARG A 2 -17.37 -1.91 39.12
N PRO A 3 -18.28 -2.35 38.26
CA PRO A 3 -17.99 -2.64 36.86
C PRO A 3 -17.50 -1.40 36.08
N VAL A 4 -17.88 -0.20 36.52
CA VAL A 4 -17.52 1.06 35.85
C VAL A 4 -16.01 1.32 35.87
N TYR A 5 -15.30 1.05 36.98
CA TYR A 5 -13.85 1.25 37.04
C TYR A 5 -13.08 0.24 36.16
N ALA A 6 -13.54 -1.02 36.16
CA ALA A 6 -12.96 -2.03 35.27
C ALA A 6 -13.19 -1.66 33.79
N MET A 7 -14.38 -1.16 33.44
CA MET A 7 -14.68 -0.70 32.07
C MET A 7 -13.78 0.49 31.67
N LEU A 8 -13.55 1.47 32.56
CA LEU A 8 -12.65 2.60 32.28
C LEU A 8 -11.20 2.13 32.07
N GLN A 9 -10.73 1.19 32.90
CA GLN A 9 -9.38 0.63 32.77
C GLN A 9 -9.22 -0.14 31.45
N VAL A 10 -10.17 -1.02 31.14
CA VAL A 10 -10.19 -1.77 29.88
C VAL A 10 -10.27 -0.82 28.68
N GLY A 11 -11.13 0.20 28.76
CA GLY A 11 -11.29 1.19 27.68
C GLY A 11 -10.02 2.01 27.42
N ALA A 12 -9.41 2.57 28.47
CA ALA A 12 -8.21 3.38 28.34
C ALA A 12 -7.01 2.60 27.77
N LEU A 13 -6.74 1.41 28.35
CA LEU A 13 -5.66 0.55 27.88
C LEU A 13 -5.97 -0.04 26.51
N GLY A 14 -7.23 -0.45 26.28
CA GLY A 14 -7.70 -1.02 25.02
C GLY A 14 -7.59 -0.06 23.86
N LEU A 15 -7.95 1.22 24.03
CA LEU A 15 -7.80 2.24 22.97
C LEU A 15 -6.34 2.49 22.61
N GLY A 16 -5.44 2.57 23.59
CA GLY A 16 -4.01 2.73 23.34
C GLY A 16 -3.42 1.53 22.58
N LEU A 17 -3.79 0.32 22.99
CA LEU A 17 -3.36 -0.92 22.33
C LEU A 17 -4.00 -1.10 20.95
N LEU A 18 -5.28 -0.74 20.77
CA LEU A 18 -5.95 -0.75 19.47
C LEU A 18 -5.21 0.11 18.45
N ALA A 19 -4.88 1.34 18.84
CA ALA A 19 -4.15 2.26 17.97
C ALA A 19 -2.77 1.68 17.58
N LEU A 20 -2.05 1.10 18.54
CA LEU A 20 -0.75 0.48 18.29
C LEU A 20 -0.85 -0.74 17.35
N PHE A 21 -1.83 -1.62 17.57
CA PHE A 21 -2.03 -2.80 16.72
C PHE A 21 -2.48 -2.42 15.32
N LEU A 22 -3.35 -1.42 15.16
CA LEU A 22 -3.73 -0.89 13.85
C LEU A 22 -2.51 -0.36 13.09
N LEU A 23 -1.63 0.38 13.75
CA LEU A 23 -0.42 0.87 13.13
C LEU A 23 0.47 -0.28 12.64
N VAL A 24 0.72 -1.27 13.51
CA VAL A 24 1.58 -2.43 13.17
C VAL A 24 0.99 -3.20 11.99
N LEU A 25 -0.34 -3.44 11.98
CA LEU A 25 -1.02 -4.12 10.89
C LEU A 25 -0.93 -3.32 9.59
N LEU A 26 -1.35 -2.05 9.61
CA LEU A 26 -1.33 -1.20 8.43
C LEU A 26 0.09 -1.06 7.85
N ARG A 27 1.09 -0.88 8.71
CA ARG A 27 2.49 -0.81 8.27
C ARG A 27 2.94 -2.12 7.61
N THR A 28 2.65 -3.25 8.24
CA THR A 28 3.05 -4.57 7.73
C THR A 28 2.34 -4.87 6.42
N ASP A 29 1.03 -4.67 6.36
CA ASP A 29 0.21 -4.94 5.19
C ASP A 29 0.57 -3.99 4.02
N LEU A 30 0.79 -2.70 4.29
CA LEU A 30 1.22 -1.73 3.26
C LEU A 30 2.60 -2.08 2.70
N VAL A 31 3.58 -2.35 3.56
CA VAL A 31 4.95 -2.70 3.12
C VAL A 31 4.96 -4.02 2.36
N GLN A 32 4.18 -5.00 2.81
CA GLN A 32 4.11 -6.30 2.16
C GLN A 32 3.37 -6.22 0.82
N SER A 33 2.25 -5.50 0.76
CA SER A 33 1.50 -5.23 -0.46
C SER A 33 2.35 -4.49 -1.50
N TRP A 34 3.11 -3.48 -1.06
CA TRP A 34 4.05 -2.76 -1.91
C TRP A 34 5.17 -3.66 -2.46
N ARG A 35 5.77 -4.50 -1.61
CA ARG A 35 6.81 -5.45 -2.04
C ARG A 35 6.29 -6.49 -3.02
N GLN A 36 5.04 -6.91 -2.88
CA GLN A 36 4.39 -7.83 -3.81
C GLN A 36 4.03 -7.15 -5.13
N ALA A 37 3.62 -5.90 -5.09
CA ALA A 37 3.30 -5.09 -6.27
C ALA A 37 4.56 -4.70 -7.08
N THR A 38 5.72 -4.59 -6.42
CA THR A 38 6.99 -4.23 -7.07
C THR A 38 8.02 -5.33 -6.83
N PRO A 39 8.06 -6.38 -7.68
CA PRO A 39 9.06 -7.44 -7.59
C PRO A 39 10.49 -6.89 -7.60
N ALA A 40 11.43 -7.64 -7.01
CA ALA A 40 12.82 -7.20 -6.91
C ALA A 40 13.50 -7.00 -8.27
N ASP A 41 12.98 -7.64 -9.32
CA ASP A 41 13.42 -7.56 -10.72
C ASP A 41 12.60 -6.57 -11.57
N ALA A 42 11.62 -5.86 -10.97
CA ALA A 42 10.80 -4.90 -11.70
C ALA A 42 11.67 -3.83 -12.38
N PRO A 43 11.29 -3.40 -13.59
CA PRO A 43 11.94 -2.30 -14.28
C PRO A 43 11.98 -1.03 -13.43
N ASN A 44 13.11 -0.35 -13.44
CA ASN A 44 13.27 0.94 -12.76
C ASN A 44 13.67 2.09 -13.72
N ARG A 45 13.77 1.78 -15.01
CA ARG A 45 14.02 2.74 -16.08
C ARG A 45 13.00 2.58 -17.19
N PHE A 46 12.47 3.70 -17.63
CA PHE A 46 11.68 3.81 -18.86
C PHE A 46 12.43 4.70 -19.83
N VAL A 47 12.61 4.23 -21.06
CA VAL A 47 13.20 5.03 -22.13
C VAL A 47 12.22 5.07 -23.28
N ILE A 48 11.91 6.27 -23.73
CA ILE A 48 11.00 6.54 -24.85
C ILE A 48 11.70 7.36 -25.94
N ASN A 49 11.07 7.49 -27.11
CA ASN A 49 11.57 8.20 -28.28
C ASN A 49 12.83 7.57 -28.90
N ILE A 50 13.01 6.26 -28.78
CA ILE A 50 14.07 5.55 -29.50
C ILE A 50 13.64 5.45 -30.96
N GLN A 51 14.45 6.01 -31.87
CA GLN A 51 14.16 5.99 -33.31
C GLN A 51 14.40 4.59 -33.90
N PRO A 52 13.67 4.19 -34.94
CA PRO A 52 13.86 2.88 -35.60
C PRO A 52 15.31 2.64 -36.03
N ALA A 53 15.97 3.65 -36.58
CA ALA A 53 17.37 3.58 -36.98
C ALA A 53 18.38 3.36 -35.83
N GLN A 54 17.97 3.64 -34.58
CA GLN A 54 18.78 3.48 -33.38
C GLN A 54 18.53 2.14 -32.66
N SER A 55 17.50 1.38 -33.05
CA SER A 55 17.03 0.21 -32.33
C SER A 55 18.12 -0.83 -32.08
N GLU A 56 18.88 -1.22 -33.11
CA GLU A 56 19.96 -2.20 -32.98
C GLU A 56 21.08 -1.73 -32.06
N ALA A 57 21.53 -0.48 -32.25
CA ALA A 57 22.58 0.13 -31.43
C ALA A 57 22.14 0.24 -29.96
N PHE A 58 20.87 0.59 -29.73
CA PHE A 58 20.30 0.69 -28.40
C PHE A 58 20.20 -0.67 -27.71
N LEU A 59 19.73 -1.69 -28.41
CA LEU A 59 19.65 -3.05 -27.89
C LEU A 59 21.03 -3.65 -27.60
N SER A 60 22.03 -3.35 -28.43
CA SER A 60 23.43 -3.74 -28.18
C SER A 60 23.97 -3.04 -26.95
N PHE A 61 23.74 -1.74 -26.78
CA PHE A 61 24.10 -0.97 -25.59
C PHE A 61 23.53 -1.59 -24.30
N LEU A 62 22.23 -1.99 -24.30
CA LEU A 62 21.62 -2.63 -23.14
C LEU A 62 22.31 -3.94 -22.78
N ARG A 63 22.58 -4.80 -23.79
CA ARG A 63 23.23 -6.11 -23.59
C ARG A 63 24.67 -5.96 -23.08
N GLU A 64 25.44 -5.06 -23.63
CA GLU A 64 26.83 -4.75 -23.21
C GLU A 64 26.89 -4.27 -21.75
N ARG A 65 25.84 -3.64 -21.26
CA ARG A 65 25.71 -3.19 -19.89
C ARG A 65 25.06 -4.21 -18.95
N GLY A 66 24.84 -5.44 -19.41
CA GLY A 66 24.30 -6.55 -18.61
C GLY A 66 22.78 -6.51 -18.45
N VAL A 67 22.06 -5.66 -19.20
CA VAL A 67 20.61 -5.65 -19.21
C VAL A 67 20.13 -6.71 -20.20
N THR A 68 19.73 -7.86 -19.67
CA THR A 68 19.26 -9.01 -20.48
C THR A 68 17.73 -9.16 -20.53
N GLN A 69 17.04 -8.55 -19.55
CA GLN A 69 15.58 -8.56 -19.49
C GLN A 69 15.06 -7.14 -19.64
N PHE A 70 14.27 -6.91 -20.64
CA PHE A 70 13.65 -5.62 -20.92
C PHE A 70 12.35 -5.81 -21.71
N ASP A 71 11.40 -4.92 -21.50
CA ASP A 71 10.24 -4.79 -22.37
C ASP A 71 10.66 -3.94 -23.58
N TRP A 72 10.20 -4.33 -24.78
CA TRP A 72 10.48 -3.59 -26.01
C TRP A 72 9.21 -3.49 -26.84
N TYR A 73 8.67 -2.29 -26.96
CA TYR A 73 7.44 -2.07 -27.68
C TYR A 73 7.56 -0.89 -28.64
N PRO A 74 6.98 -1.01 -29.85
CA PRO A 74 6.76 0.12 -30.71
C PRO A 74 5.71 1.05 -30.11
N MET A 75 5.84 2.33 -30.36
CA MET A 75 4.93 3.37 -29.88
C MET A 75 4.57 4.31 -31.03
N VAL A 76 3.27 4.48 -31.23
CA VAL A 76 2.68 5.45 -32.17
C VAL A 76 1.84 6.44 -31.37
N ARG A 77 1.98 7.72 -31.65
CA ARG A 77 1.10 8.73 -31.06
C ARG A 77 -0.16 8.87 -31.87
N GLY A 78 -1.33 8.86 -31.22
CA GLY A 78 -2.60 9.00 -31.90
C GLY A 78 -3.63 9.70 -31.02
N ARG A 79 -4.46 10.52 -31.63
CA ARG A 79 -5.58 11.19 -30.96
C ARG A 79 -6.88 10.47 -31.31
N LEU A 80 -7.72 10.20 -30.30
CA LEU A 80 -9.07 9.67 -30.53
C LEU A 80 -9.94 10.78 -31.08
N VAL A 81 -10.42 10.61 -32.32
CA VAL A 81 -11.20 11.65 -33.04
C VAL A 81 -12.67 11.26 -33.27
N ALA A 82 -13.00 9.95 -33.29
CA ALA A 82 -14.38 9.52 -33.39
C ALA A 82 -14.63 8.19 -32.68
N ILE A 83 -15.85 7.99 -32.19
CA ILE A 83 -16.38 6.75 -31.65
C ILE A 83 -17.64 6.39 -32.42
N ASN A 84 -17.73 5.18 -32.99
CA ASN A 84 -18.85 4.70 -33.80
C ASN A 84 -19.28 5.70 -34.92
N GLY A 85 -18.28 6.32 -35.54
CA GLY A 85 -18.49 7.31 -36.61
C GLY A 85 -18.89 8.71 -36.16
N GLN A 86 -19.10 8.92 -34.88
CA GLN A 86 -19.40 10.24 -34.31
C GLN A 86 -18.12 10.93 -33.82
N THR A 87 -17.89 12.16 -34.26
CA THR A 87 -16.76 12.96 -33.78
C THR A 87 -16.83 13.15 -32.28
N VAL A 88 -15.69 12.98 -31.61
CA VAL A 88 -15.58 13.09 -30.17
C VAL A 88 -14.87 14.38 -29.78
N THR A 89 -15.50 15.14 -28.88
CA THR A 89 -14.94 16.35 -28.29
C THR A 89 -15.00 16.29 -26.77
N PRO A 90 -14.08 16.94 -26.04
CA PRO A 90 -14.06 16.94 -24.58
C PRO A 90 -15.39 17.34 -23.93
N ASP A 91 -16.09 18.31 -24.51
CA ASP A 91 -17.34 18.88 -23.99
C ASP A 91 -18.52 17.88 -23.95
N GLN A 92 -18.41 16.76 -24.66
CA GLN A 92 -19.43 15.70 -24.66
C GLN A 92 -19.43 14.86 -23.37
N PHE A 93 -18.35 14.92 -22.60
CA PHE A 93 -18.18 14.14 -21.38
C PHE A 93 -18.41 14.99 -20.13
N ARG A 94 -19.12 14.45 -19.15
CA ARG A 94 -19.34 15.09 -17.85
C ARG A 94 -18.17 14.85 -16.87
N ASP A 95 -17.45 13.76 -17.07
CA ASP A 95 -16.29 13.37 -16.25
C ASP A 95 -15.05 14.09 -16.76
N GLU A 96 -14.42 14.88 -15.89
CA GLU A 96 -13.16 15.58 -16.19
C GLU A 96 -12.03 14.64 -16.63
N ARG A 97 -12.01 13.41 -16.16
CA ARG A 97 -11.02 12.43 -16.57
C ARG A 97 -11.23 12.01 -18.02
N ALA A 98 -12.50 11.81 -18.42
CA ALA A 98 -12.86 11.52 -19.81
C ALA A 98 -12.49 12.69 -20.74
N GLN A 99 -12.79 13.94 -20.34
CA GLN A 99 -12.43 15.14 -21.07
C GLN A 99 -10.92 15.19 -21.33
N ARG A 100 -10.11 15.03 -20.27
CA ARG A 100 -8.65 15.02 -20.39
C ARG A 100 -8.11 13.88 -21.25
N LEU A 101 -8.77 12.72 -21.25
CA LEU A 101 -8.38 11.59 -22.09
C LEU A 101 -8.61 11.87 -23.58
N VAL A 102 -9.73 12.45 -23.93
CA VAL A 102 -10.07 12.78 -25.33
C VAL A 102 -9.23 13.94 -25.86
N ASP A 103 -8.88 14.91 -25.02
CA ASP A 103 -8.11 16.09 -25.41
C ASP A 103 -6.64 15.81 -25.70
N ARG A 104 -6.08 14.74 -25.17
CA ARG A 104 -4.67 14.38 -25.32
C ARG A 104 -4.43 13.32 -26.38
N GLU A 105 -3.17 13.23 -26.82
CA GLU A 105 -2.70 12.09 -27.60
C GLU A 105 -2.51 10.86 -26.70
N PHE A 106 -2.83 9.70 -27.26
CA PHE A 106 -2.54 8.40 -26.66
C PHE A 106 -1.21 7.86 -27.18
N ASN A 107 -0.49 7.20 -26.32
CA ASN A 107 0.57 6.30 -26.74
C ASN A 107 -0.09 4.97 -27.12
N LEU A 108 -0.22 4.74 -28.42
CA LEU A 108 -0.71 3.49 -28.99
C LEU A 108 0.47 2.55 -29.20
N SER A 109 0.23 1.27 -29.16
CA SER A 109 1.25 0.27 -29.47
C SER A 109 0.67 -0.85 -30.34
N TYR A 110 1.55 -1.69 -30.84
CA TYR A 110 1.15 -2.89 -31.56
C TYR A 110 2.08 -4.05 -31.20
N ALA A 111 1.55 -5.25 -31.23
CA ALA A 111 2.30 -6.48 -31.03
C ALA A 111 1.50 -7.67 -31.59
N GLU A 112 2.16 -8.66 -32.13
CA GLU A 112 1.49 -9.87 -32.58
C GLU A 112 0.94 -10.69 -31.40
N GLN A 113 1.69 -10.74 -30.29
CA GLN A 113 1.30 -11.40 -29.05
C GLN A 113 0.97 -10.40 -27.97
N PRO A 114 -0.03 -10.69 -27.11
CA PRO A 114 -0.37 -9.80 -26.01
C PRO A 114 0.74 -9.73 -24.98
N PRO A 115 0.90 -8.58 -24.28
CA PRO A 115 1.84 -8.47 -23.17
C PRO A 115 1.52 -9.54 -22.09
N PRO A 116 2.53 -10.33 -21.66
CA PRO A 116 2.29 -11.47 -20.76
C PRO A 116 1.82 -11.07 -19.36
N HIS A 117 2.04 -9.81 -18.97
CA HIS A 117 1.63 -9.23 -17.68
C HIS A 117 0.23 -8.60 -17.71
N ASN A 118 -0.47 -8.64 -18.86
CA ASN A 118 -1.83 -8.13 -18.99
C ASN A 118 -2.84 -9.29 -18.92
N ARG A 119 -3.97 -9.06 -18.26
CA ARG A 119 -5.05 -10.06 -18.17
C ARG A 119 -6.26 -9.63 -18.97
N PHE A 120 -6.79 -10.52 -19.81
CA PHE A 120 -8.04 -10.26 -20.53
C PHE A 120 -9.24 -10.35 -19.57
N VAL A 121 -10.14 -9.38 -19.68
CA VAL A 121 -11.39 -9.31 -18.92
C VAL A 121 -12.62 -9.42 -19.84
N GLY A 122 -12.43 -9.30 -21.15
CA GLY A 122 -13.49 -9.47 -22.14
C GLY A 122 -12.93 -9.58 -23.55
N GLY A 123 -13.64 -10.28 -24.45
CA GLY A 123 -13.25 -10.47 -25.84
C GLY A 123 -12.03 -11.36 -26.04
N GLN A 124 -11.40 -11.27 -27.20
CA GLN A 124 -10.24 -12.07 -27.59
C GLN A 124 -9.20 -11.23 -28.32
N TRP A 125 -7.93 -11.57 -28.10
CA TRP A 125 -6.80 -11.06 -28.90
C TRP A 125 -6.62 -11.95 -30.12
N THR A 126 -6.87 -11.41 -31.30
CA THR A 126 -6.69 -12.14 -32.57
C THR A 126 -5.46 -11.60 -33.27
N ALA A 127 -4.38 -12.40 -33.26
CA ALA A 127 -3.13 -12.00 -33.91
C ALA A 127 -3.36 -11.76 -35.41
N GLY A 128 -2.79 -10.67 -35.92
CA GLY A 128 -2.92 -10.30 -37.35
C GLY A 128 -4.20 -9.53 -37.71
N ASP A 129 -5.10 -9.27 -36.74
CA ASP A 129 -6.32 -8.50 -37.02
C ASP A 129 -6.00 -6.99 -37.09
N ALA A 130 -5.86 -6.53 -38.33
CA ALA A 130 -5.57 -5.12 -38.61
C ALA A 130 -6.69 -4.15 -38.25
N GLN A 131 -7.93 -4.62 -38.16
CA GLN A 131 -9.10 -3.82 -37.82
C GLN A 131 -9.52 -3.99 -36.36
N GLY A 132 -8.83 -4.87 -35.63
CA GLY A 132 -9.05 -5.09 -34.20
C GLY A 132 -8.14 -4.22 -33.33
N LEU A 133 -8.64 -3.84 -32.17
CA LEU A 133 -7.82 -3.25 -31.11
C LEU A 133 -8.18 -3.81 -29.75
N SER A 134 -7.20 -3.83 -28.87
CA SER A 134 -7.35 -4.18 -27.47
C SER A 134 -7.28 -2.93 -26.61
N LEU A 135 -8.29 -2.72 -25.76
CA LEU A 135 -8.43 -1.53 -24.92
C LEU A 135 -8.21 -1.87 -23.46
N GLU A 136 -7.62 -0.95 -22.70
CA GLU A 136 -7.51 -1.05 -21.25
C GLU A 136 -8.88 -0.82 -20.60
N GLU A 137 -9.23 -1.66 -19.62
CA GLU A 137 -10.55 -1.69 -18.97
C GLU A 137 -10.94 -0.34 -18.32
N GLY A 138 -9.98 0.36 -17.69
CA GLY A 138 -10.25 1.62 -17.00
C GLY A 138 -10.62 2.74 -17.99
N ILE A 139 -9.93 2.81 -19.14
CA ILE A 139 -10.32 3.76 -20.21
C ILE A 139 -11.66 3.37 -20.82
N ALA A 140 -11.89 2.08 -21.07
CA ALA A 140 -13.18 1.63 -21.59
C ALA A 140 -14.32 2.10 -20.68
N LYS A 141 -14.21 1.91 -19.38
CA LYS A 141 -15.21 2.37 -18.40
C LYS A 141 -15.33 3.89 -18.35
N THR A 142 -14.22 4.62 -18.39
CA THR A 142 -14.22 6.09 -18.31
C THR A 142 -14.89 6.73 -19.54
N LEU A 143 -14.68 6.17 -20.73
CA LEU A 143 -15.27 6.67 -21.97
C LEU A 143 -16.59 5.99 -22.34
N GLY A 144 -17.06 5.01 -21.55
CA GLY A 144 -18.31 4.27 -21.80
C GLY A 144 -18.22 3.32 -23.00
N LEU A 145 -17.02 2.83 -23.34
CA LEU A 145 -16.76 1.99 -24.49
C LEU A 145 -17.01 0.50 -24.20
N GLN A 146 -17.48 -0.22 -25.20
CA GLN A 146 -17.79 -1.64 -25.12
C GLN A 146 -17.09 -2.43 -26.24
N LEU A 147 -17.09 -3.76 -26.11
CA LEU A 147 -16.67 -4.64 -27.19
C LEU A 147 -17.53 -4.42 -28.42
N GLY A 148 -16.89 -4.29 -29.58
CA GLY A 148 -17.54 -4.03 -30.86
C GLY A 148 -17.59 -2.56 -31.26
N ASP A 149 -17.36 -1.61 -30.35
CA ASP A 149 -17.27 -0.20 -30.71
C ASP A 149 -16.13 0.05 -31.67
N VAL A 150 -16.31 0.98 -32.60
CA VAL A 150 -15.30 1.39 -33.58
C VAL A 150 -14.70 2.71 -33.14
N LEU A 151 -13.39 2.71 -32.93
CA LEU A 151 -12.61 3.88 -32.56
C LEU A 151 -11.80 4.36 -33.75
N ARG A 152 -11.84 5.67 -34.01
CA ARG A 152 -11.01 6.31 -35.02
C ARG A 152 -9.91 7.09 -34.35
N PHE A 153 -8.67 6.73 -34.67
CA PHE A 153 -7.49 7.47 -34.26
C PHE A 153 -6.88 8.25 -35.41
N ASP A 154 -6.50 9.49 -35.12
CA ASP A 154 -5.62 10.28 -35.98
C ASP A 154 -4.17 10.07 -35.53
N MET A 155 -3.37 9.46 -36.35
CA MET A 155 -1.96 9.15 -36.12
C MET A 155 -1.09 9.96 -37.10
N ALA A 156 -0.78 11.21 -36.70
CA ALA A 156 -0.01 12.15 -37.51
C ALA A 156 -0.63 12.41 -38.92
N GLY A 157 -1.97 12.57 -38.95
CA GLY A 157 -2.73 12.82 -40.19
C GLY A 157 -3.24 11.53 -40.89
N VAL A 158 -2.86 10.37 -40.41
CA VAL A 158 -3.37 9.07 -40.88
C VAL A 158 -4.55 8.65 -40.01
N LEU A 159 -5.75 8.66 -40.61
CA LEU A 159 -6.96 8.20 -39.91
C LEU A 159 -7.08 6.69 -40.01
N HIS A 160 -7.20 6.03 -38.86
CA HIS A 160 -7.35 4.57 -38.78
C HIS A 160 -8.55 4.20 -37.91
N ASP A 161 -9.44 3.39 -38.48
CA ASP A 161 -10.61 2.83 -37.80
C ASP A 161 -10.29 1.44 -37.29
N ALA A 162 -10.55 1.20 -36.00
CA ALA A 162 -10.39 -0.13 -35.45
C ALA A 162 -11.50 -0.46 -34.44
N ARG A 163 -11.91 -1.71 -34.42
CA ARG A 163 -12.95 -2.24 -33.55
C ARG A 163 -12.36 -2.73 -32.25
N VAL A 164 -12.99 -2.43 -31.14
CA VAL A 164 -12.64 -2.99 -29.83
C VAL A 164 -12.95 -4.50 -29.83
N THR A 165 -11.93 -5.33 -29.97
CA THR A 165 -12.05 -6.79 -30.00
C THR A 165 -11.74 -7.42 -28.64
N SER A 166 -11.00 -6.72 -27.78
CA SER A 166 -10.71 -7.22 -26.43
C SER A 166 -10.53 -6.10 -25.42
N LEU A 167 -10.81 -6.43 -24.15
CA LEU A 167 -10.56 -5.59 -23.00
C LEU A 167 -9.50 -6.23 -22.11
N ARG A 168 -8.52 -5.43 -21.68
CA ARG A 168 -7.39 -5.86 -20.85
C ARG A 168 -7.40 -5.14 -19.52
N LYS A 169 -7.16 -5.87 -18.44
CA LYS A 169 -6.79 -5.30 -17.16
C LYS A 169 -5.27 -5.17 -17.12
N VAL A 170 -4.82 -3.92 -16.97
CA VAL A 170 -3.41 -3.56 -16.92
C VAL A 170 -3.02 -3.26 -15.48
N ASP A 171 -1.94 -3.86 -15.01
CA ASP A 171 -1.35 -3.54 -13.73
C ASP A 171 -0.33 -2.41 -13.91
N TRP A 172 -0.76 -1.20 -13.64
CA TRP A 172 0.08 0.01 -13.72
C TRP A 172 1.17 0.06 -12.64
N THR A 173 1.04 -0.75 -11.58
CA THR A 173 2.03 -0.82 -10.49
C THR A 173 3.19 -1.76 -10.79
N SER A 174 3.06 -2.60 -11.84
CA SER A 174 4.07 -3.59 -12.25
C SER A 174 5.38 -2.98 -12.75
N MET A 175 5.42 -1.67 -12.99
CA MET A 175 6.57 -0.95 -13.58
C MET A 175 7.01 -1.53 -14.94
N ARG A 176 6.11 -2.19 -15.66
CA ARG A 176 6.34 -2.68 -17.02
C ARG A 176 5.79 -1.71 -18.06
N ALA A 177 6.27 -1.84 -19.30
CA ALA A 177 5.73 -1.06 -20.41
C ALA A 177 4.26 -1.44 -20.67
N ASN A 178 3.36 -0.48 -20.49
CA ASN A 178 1.92 -0.67 -20.63
C ASN A 178 1.32 0.40 -21.54
N PHE A 179 0.29 0.02 -22.27
CA PHE A 179 -0.41 0.88 -23.21
C PHE A 179 -1.92 0.79 -23.00
N PHE A 180 -2.59 1.91 -23.17
CA PHE A 180 -4.05 1.97 -23.10
C PHE A 180 -4.71 1.27 -24.29
N VAL A 181 -4.12 1.41 -25.47
CA VAL A 181 -4.60 0.82 -26.72
C VAL A 181 -3.47 0.07 -27.39
N MET A 182 -3.76 -1.15 -27.83
CA MET A 182 -2.81 -1.99 -28.57
C MET A 182 -3.51 -2.64 -29.75
N TYR A 183 -2.80 -2.68 -30.88
CA TYR A 183 -3.22 -3.40 -32.08
C TYR A 183 -2.56 -4.77 -32.11
N PRO A 184 -3.32 -5.84 -32.44
CA PRO A 184 -2.80 -7.21 -32.48
C PRO A 184 -2.09 -7.54 -33.80
N VAL A 185 -1.16 -6.68 -34.22
CA VAL A 185 -0.42 -6.80 -35.49
C VAL A 185 1.09 -6.79 -35.27
N ALA A 186 1.83 -7.45 -36.12
CA ALA A 186 3.28 -7.53 -36.02
C ALA A 186 3.99 -6.28 -36.58
N ASP A 187 3.36 -5.55 -37.50
CA ASP A 187 3.98 -4.46 -38.24
C ASP A 187 3.08 -3.21 -38.31
N ALA A 188 3.69 -2.05 -38.17
CA ALA A 188 3.03 -0.75 -38.27
C ALA A 188 2.53 -0.43 -39.70
N HIS A 189 3.09 -1.05 -40.74
CA HIS A 189 2.64 -0.80 -42.12
C HIS A 189 1.16 -1.14 -42.32
N VAL A 190 0.61 -2.00 -41.51
CA VAL A 190 -0.81 -2.34 -41.51
C VAL A 190 -1.68 -1.16 -41.03
N LEU A 191 -1.12 -0.28 -40.18
CA LEU A 191 -1.80 0.92 -39.67
C LEU A 191 -1.63 2.14 -40.59
N GLY A 192 -0.84 1.99 -41.65
CA GLY A 192 -0.50 3.06 -42.60
C GLY A 192 0.91 3.64 -42.37
N PRO A 193 1.28 4.72 -43.09
CA PRO A 193 2.59 5.36 -42.97
C PRO A 193 2.67 6.24 -41.71
N VAL A 194 2.62 5.60 -40.54
CA VAL A 194 2.63 6.29 -39.25
C VAL A 194 4.05 6.41 -38.69
N PRO A 195 4.38 7.50 -37.99
CA PRO A 195 5.68 7.66 -37.34
C PRO A 195 5.75 6.72 -36.11
N VAL A 196 6.71 5.82 -36.14
CA VAL A 196 6.96 4.85 -35.06
C VAL A 196 8.20 5.25 -34.31
N THR A 197 8.13 5.20 -32.97
CA THR A 197 9.28 5.20 -32.08
C THR A 197 9.24 3.95 -31.22
N PHE A 198 10.31 3.66 -30.47
CA PHE A 198 10.30 2.54 -29.53
C PHE A 198 10.34 3.02 -28.10
N MET A 199 9.73 2.23 -27.23
CA MET A 199 9.73 2.38 -25.79
C MET A 199 10.26 1.09 -25.17
N THR A 200 11.07 1.25 -24.14
CA THR A 200 11.59 0.13 -23.36
C THR A 200 11.45 0.39 -21.87
N ALA A 201 11.22 -0.68 -21.14
CA ALA A 201 11.26 -0.71 -19.67
C ALA A 201 12.23 -1.80 -19.24
N PHE A 202 13.19 -1.48 -18.39
CA PHE A 202 14.20 -2.41 -17.92
C PHE A 202 14.71 -2.03 -16.52
N ARG A 203 15.41 -2.97 -15.89
CA ARG A 203 16.13 -2.69 -14.66
C ARG A 203 17.56 -2.29 -14.99
N ALA A 204 17.90 -1.04 -14.71
CA ALA A 204 19.26 -0.56 -14.86
C ALA A 204 20.17 -1.22 -13.81
N PRO A 205 21.46 -1.50 -14.15
CA PRO A 205 22.44 -1.99 -13.21
C PRO A 205 22.58 -1.05 -11.99
N ALA A 206 22.81 -1.63 -10.81
CA ALA A 206 23.05 -0.85 -9.61
C ALA A 206 24.25 0.09 -9.81
N ARG A 207 24.17 1.32 -9.28
CA ARG A 207 25.30 2.23 -9.30
C ARG A 207 26.50 1.55 -8.65
N SER A 208 27.61 1.42 -9.39
CA SER A 208 28.86 0.95 -8.80
C SER A 208 29.31 1.95 -7.73
N ALA A 209 29.53 1.48 -6.52
CA ALA A 209 30.01 2.29 -5.39
C ALA A 209 31.43 2.86 -5.62
N ALA A 210 32.14 2.37 -6.62
CA ALA A 210 33.49 2.79 -6.98
C ALA A 210 33.47 3.88 -8.03
N GLY A 211 33.15 5.10 -7.69
CA GLY A 211 33.11 6.38 -8.43
C GLY A 211 33.92 6.62 -9.71
N ALA A 212 34.34 5.58 -10.44
CA ALA A 212 35.24 5.65 -11.59
C ALA A 212 34.56 5.48 -12.97
N MET A 213 33.26 5.07 -13.02
CA MET A 213 32.55 4.99 -14.31
C MET A 213 31.41 6.00 -14.37
N PRO A 214 31.17 6.65 -15.54
CA PRO A 214 29.96 7.44 -15.75
C PRO A 214 28.75 6.62 -15.40
N SER A 215 27.74 7.25 -14.76
CA SER A 215 26.50 6.56 -14.44
C SER A 215 25.87 5.99 -15.73
N PHE A 216 25.14 4.89 -15.62
CA PHE A 216 24.41 4.29 -16.73
C PHE A 216 23.64 5.36 -17.53
N ASP A 217 22.90 6.22 -16.81
CA ASP A 217 22.08 7.27 -17.43
C ASP A 217 22.94 8.31 -18.19
N ASN A 218 24.09 8.72 -17.65
CA ASN A 218 24.97 9.68 -18.34
C ASN A 218 25.53 9.08 -19.63
N THR A 219 25.90 7.80 -19.63
CA THR A 219 26.40 7.14 -20.84
C THR A 219 25.29 6.94 -21.87
N LEU A 220 24.09 6.57 -21.40
CA LEU A 220 22.89 6.43 -22.24
C LEU A 220 22.58 7.73 -22.97
N LEU A 221 22.49 8.85 -22.24
CA LEU A 221 22.14 10.16 -22.81
C LEU A 221 23.26 10.74 -23.67
N ALA A 222 24.54 10.42 -23.38
CA ALA A 222 25.66 10.81 -24.24
C ALA A 222 25.62 10.10 -25.59
N GLN A 223 25.21 8.82 -25.62
CA GLN A 223 25.14 8.03 -26.85
C GLN A 223 23.83 8.24 -27.62
N PHE A 224 22.73 8.49 -26.90
CA PHE A 224 21.38 8.66 -27.46
C PHE A 224 20.73 9.94 -26.94
N PRO A 225 21.15 11.13 -27.40
CA PRO A 225 20.68 12.41 -26.82
C PRO A 225 19.21 12.74 -27.09
N ASN A 226 18.58 12.07 -28.05
CA ASN A 226 17.18 12.27 -28.43
C ASN A 226 16.20 11.46 -27.57
N VAL A 227 16.68 10.47 -26.81
CA VAL A 227 15.79 9.65 -25.99
C VAL A 227 15.46 10.33 -24.67
N THR A 228 14.29 10.02 -24.16
CA THR A 228 13.88 10.47 -22.82
C THR A 228 13.97 9.29 -21.86
N SER A 229 14.89 9.37 -20.91
CA SER A 229 15.04 8.37 -19.84
C SER A 229 14.36 8.87 -18.58
N VAL A 230 13.48 8.03 -18.01
CA VAL A 230 12.79 8.29 -16.75
C VAL A 230 13.28 7.32 -15.70
N ASP A 231 13.89 7.84 -14.64
CA ASP A 231 14.32 7.08 -13.48
C ASP A 231 13.16 6.90 -12.49
N MET A 232 12.46 5.78 -12.61
CA MET A 232 11.39 5.43 -11.66
C MET A 232 11.94 5.00 -10.31
N GLY A 233 13.17 4.48 -10.26
CA GLY A 233 13.81 4.09 -9.01
C GLY A 233 13.96 5.28 -8.05
N ALA A 234 14.48 6.40 -8.54
CA ALA A 234 14.65 7.61 -7.74
C ALA A 234 13.29 8.17 -7.25
N THR A 235 12.27 8.12 -8.10
CA THR A 235 10.91 8.55 -7.74
C THR A 235 10.31 7.65 -6.66
N LEU A 236 10.48 6.33 -6.79
CA LEU A 236 10.02 5.34 -5.81
C LEU A 236 10.74 5.51 -4.47
N ASP A 237 12.06 5.71 -4.47
CA ASP A 237 12.85 5.95 -3.28
C ASP A 237 12.39 7.22 -2.55
N GLN A 238 12.07 8.28 -3.28
CA GLN A 238 11.53 9.51 -2.72
C GLN A 238 10.16 9.29 -2.08
N VAL A 239 9.25 8.58 -2.75
CA VAL A 239 7.93 8.23 -2.20
C VAL A 239 8.08 7.38 -0.95
N GLN A 240 8.95 6.36 -0.96
CA GLN A 240 9.24 5.54 0.20
C GLN A 240 9.82 6.35 1.36
N SER A 241 10.69 7.31 1.08
CA SER A 241 11.23 8.21 2.10
C SER A 241 10.15 9.03 2.77
N VAL A 242 9.25 9.65 1.99
CA VAL A 242 8.11 10.41 2.52
C VAL A 242 7.17 9.51 3.33
N LEU A 243 6.81 8.33 2.81
CA LEU A 243 5.98 7.36 3.52
C LEU A 243 6.62 6.93 4.84
N SER A 244 7.93 6.67 4.85
CA SER A 244 8.65 6.31 6.07
C SER A 244 8.68 7.43 7.11
N GLN A 245 8.73 8.69 6.66
CA GLN A 245 8.69 9.86 7.53
C GLN A 245 7.30 10.04 8.15
N VAL A 246 6.23 9.91 7.34
CA VAL A 246 4.85 9.95 7.83
C VAL A 246 4.60 8.81 8.82
N THR A 247 5.04 7.59 8.49
CA THR A 247 4.90 6.43 9.37
C THR A 247 5.57 6.68 10.73
N ARG A 248 6.80 7.24 10.76
CA ARG A 248 7.49 7.58 12.02
C ARG A 248 6.73 8.62 12.84
N ALA A 249 6.16 9.64 12.20
CA ALA A 249 5.35 10.65 12.89
C ALA A 249 4.09 10.01 13.52
N VAL A 250 3.43 9.12 12.81
CA VAL A 250 2.26 8.39 13.29
C VAL A 250 2.66 7.41 14.41
N GLU A 251 3.78 6.70 14.29
CA GLU A 251 4.34 5.85 15.36
C GLU A 251 4.53 6.65 16.66
N PHE A 252 5.08 7.84 16.56
CA PHE A 252 5.26 8.73 17.73
C PHE A 252 3.92 9.09 18.39
N LEU A 253 2.91 9.45 17.58
CA LEU A 253 1.56 9.75 18.11
C LEU A 253 0.95 8.54 18.82
N PHE A 254 1.12 7.33 18.30
CA PHE A 254 0.58 6.14 18.93
C PHE A 254 1.33 5.74 20.21
N VAL A 255 2.65 5.89 20.24
CA VAL A 255 3.44 5.71 21.47
C VAL A 255 2.98 6.71 22.53
N PHE A 256 2.74 7.97 22.14
CA PHE A 256 2.21 8.99 23.06
C PHE A 256 0.80 8.63 23.56
N THR A 257 -0.08 8.14 22.70
CA THR A 257 -1.43 7.68 23.06
C THR A 257 -1.38 6.50 24.02
N LEU A 258 -0.48 5.54 23.77
CA LEU A 258 -0.25 4.41 24.67
C LEU A 258 0.26 4.87 26.04
N ALA A 259 1.21 5.80 26.06
CA ALA A 259 1.73 6.39 27.29
C ALA A 259 0.62 7.12 28.08
N ALA A 260 -0.22 7.90 27.40
CA ALA A 260 -1.38 8.54 28.00
C ALA A 260 -2.37 7.51 28.58
N GLY A 261 -2.66 6.44 27.85
CA GLY A 261 -3.49 5.33 28.33
C GLY A 261 -2.91 4.65 29.57
N LEU A 262 -1.58 4.49 29.62
CA LEU A 262 -0.88 3.95 30.79
C LEU A 262 -0.98 4.88 31.99
N VAL A 263 -0.86 6.20 31.80
CA VAL A 263 -1.04 7.20 32.87
C VAL A 263 -2.46 7.14 33.43
N VAL A 264 -3.48 7.04 32.57
CA VAL A 264 -4.88 6.89 32.99
C VAL A 264 -5.08 5.59 33.78
N LEU A 265 -4.46 4.50 33.34
CA LEU A 265 -4.51 3.23 34.09
C LEU A 265 -3.88 3.36 35.47
N ILE A 266 -2.70 3.98 35.58
CA ILE A 266 -2.03 4.25 36.87
C ILE A 266 -2.90 5.15 37.76
N ALA A 267 -3.49 6.19 37.19
CA ALA A 267 -4.40 7.10 37.93
C ALA A 267 -5.64 6.35 38.46
N ALA A 268 -6.27 5.51 37.62
CA ALA A 268 -7.43 4.69 38.01
C ALA A 268 -7.10 3.68 39.13
N VAL A 269 -5.94 3.00 39.02
CA VAL A 269 -5.45 2.10 40.08
C VAL A 269 -5.16 2.88 41.34
N SER A 270 -4.63 4.10 41.23
CA SER A 270 -4.31 4.98 42.39
C SER A 270 -5.57 5.51 43.08
N ALA A 271 -6.59 5.90 42.32
CA ALA A 271 -7.86 6.40 42.87
C ALA A 271 -8.61 5.34 43.71
N THR A 272 -8.44 4.05 43.42
CA THR A 272 -9.07 2.96 44.16
C THR A 272 -8.22 2.45 45.34
N ARG A 273 -7.05 3.06 45.60
CA ARG A 273 -6.09 2.59 46.61
C ARG A 273 -6.67 2.57 48.02
N GLU A 274 -7.36 3.63 48.46
CA GLU A 274 -7.89 3.74 49.83
C GLU A 274 -9.02 2.71 50.06
N GLU A 275 -9.91 2.56 49.09
CA GLU A 275 -11.02 1.61 49.17
C GLU A 275 -10.49 0.17 49.25
N ARG A 276 -9.53 -0.17 48.35
CA ARG A 276 -8.85 -1.46 48.36
C ARG A 276 -8.01 -1.69 49.62
N ALA A 277 -7.37 -0.67 50.15
CA ALA A 277 -6.63 -0.79 51.44
C ALA A 277 -7.56 -1.15 52.61
N ARG A 278 -8.79 -0.62 52.65
CA ARG A 278 -9.79 -0.98 53.66
C ARG A 278 -10.26 -2.42 53.48
N GLU A 279 -10.59 -2.84 52.27
CA GLU A 279 -10.97 -4.23 51.98
C GLU A 279 -9.86 -5.23 52.40
N TYR A 280 -8.61 -4.91 52.06
CA TYR A 280 -7.46 -5.73 52.44
C TYR A 280 -7.17 -5.73 53.93
N ALA A 281 -7.41 -4.62 54.62
CA ALA A 281 -7.30 -4.60 56.09
C ALA A 281 -8.31 -5.57 56.75
N VAL A 282 -9.56 -5.58 56.28
CA VAL A 282 -10.58 -6.52 56.74
C VAL A 282 -10.20 -7.98 56.44
N LEU A 283 -9.75 -8.28 55.22
CA LEU A 283 -9.34 -9.64 54.83
C LEU A 283 -8.12 -10.10 55.65
N ARG A 284 -7.18 -9.22 55.93
CA ARG A 284 -6.04 -9.52 56.84
C ARG A 284 -6.47 -9.75 58.27
N ALA A 285 -7.45 -9.03 58.75
CA ALA A 285 -8.02 -9.26 60.09
C ALA A 285 -8.71 -10.66 60.18
N LEU A 286 -9.24 -11.16 59.06
CA LEU A 286 -9.82 -12.49 58.90
C LEU A 286 -8.78 -13.57 58.64
N GLY A 287 -7.46 -13.23 58.63
CA GLY A 287 -6.37 -14.23 58.52
C GLY A 287 -5.78 -14.39 57.13
N ALA A 288 -6.14 -13.55 56.14
CA ALA A 288 -5.55 -13.62 54.80
C ALA A 288 -4.07 -13.15 54.82
N THR A 289 -3.18 -13.94 54.22
CA THR A 289 -1.77 -13.60 54.12
C THR A 289 -1.53 -12.56 53.03
N GLN A 290 -0.50 -11.71 53.20
CA GLN A 290 -0.12 -10.71 52.23
C GLN A 290 0.16 -11.30 50.83
N ALA A 291 0.75 -12.50 50.79
CA ALA A 291 1.06 -13.22 49.56
C ALA A 291 -0.20 -13.59 48.76
N VAL A 292 -1.29 -13.99 49.45
CA VAL A 292 -2.58 -14.33 48.81
C VAL A 292 -3.22 -13.07 48.22
N LEU A 293 -3.25 -11.97 48.96
CA LEU A 293 -3.82 -10.70 48.50
C LEU A 293 -3.08 -10.14 47.29
N THR A 294 -1.75 -10.18 47.29
CA THR A 294 -0.93 -9.77 46.16
C THR A 294 -1.19 -10.61 44.91
N ARG A 295 -1.29 -11.95 45.09
CA ARG A 295 -1.58 -12.88 43.96
C ARG A 295 -2.96 -12.60 43.35
N VAL A 296 -3.98 -12.43 44.19
CA VAL A 296 -5.35 -12.14 43.69
C VAL A 296 -5.37 -10.84 42.90
N GLN A 297 -4.74 -9.79 43.41
CA GLN A 297 -4.73 -8.50 42.77
C GLN A 297 -3.91 -8.48 41.46
N THR A 298 -2.77 -9.17 41.47
CA THR A 298 -1.97 -9.31 40.24
C THR A 298 -2.75 -10.10 39.17
N ALA A 299 -3.44 -11.17 39.59
CA ALA A 299 -4.26 -11.94 38.67
C ALA A 299 -5.44 -11.14 38.12
N GLU A 300 -6.09 -10.29 38.94
CA GLU A 300 -7.14 -9.37 38.47
C GLU A 300 -6.63 -8.37 37.42
N LEU A 301 -5.52 -7.70 37.72
CA LEU A 301 -4.93 -6.71 36.80
C LEU A 301 -4.43 -7.35 35.50
N VAL A 302 -3.76 -8.48 35.59
CA VAL A 302 -3.30 -9.27 34.45
C VAL A 302 -4.49 -9.74 33.62
N GLY A 303 -5.57 -10.22 34.25
CA GLY A 303 -6.79 -10.64 33.58
C GLY A 303 -7.49 -9.50 32.85
N VAL A 304 -7.62 -8.33 33.49
CA VAL A 304 -8.18 -7.11 32.87
C VAL A 304 -7.32 -6.65 31.71
N GLY A 305 -6.00 -6.66 31.88
CA GLY A 305 -5.06 -6.30 30.84
C GLY A 305 -5.11 -7.26 29.64
N ALA A 306 -5.18 -8.57 29.91
CA ALA A 306 -5.32 -9.59 28.88
C ALA A 306 -6.62 -9.42 28.08
N LEU A 307 -7.73 -9.17 28.74
CA LEU A 307 -9.02 -8.90 28.10
C LEU A 307 -8.97 -7.61 27.26
N ALA A 308 -8.42 -6.52 27.79
CA ALA A 308 -8.27 -5.27 27.06
C ALA A 308 -7.41 -5.44 25.81
N GLY A 309 -6.27 -6.12 25.93
CA GLY A 309 -5.36 -6.39 24.83
C GLY A 309 -5.93 -7.33 23.77
N SER A 310 -6.65 -8.39 24.16
CA SER A 310 -7.30 -9.30 23.21
C SER A 310 -8.43 -8.59 22.44
N LEU A 311 -9.27 -7.81 23.11
CA LEU A 311 -10.33 -7.03 22.48
C LEU A 311 -9.75 -5.98 21.52
N ALA A 312 -8.70 -5.27 21.92
CA ALA A 312 -7.99 -4.31 21.09
C ALA A 312 -7.43 -4.97 19.81
N ALA A 313 -6.80 -6.14 19.94
CA ALA A 313 -6.26 -6.88 18.81
C ALA A 313 -7.36 -7.39 17.86
N ILE A 314 -8.48 -7.89 18.39
CA ILE A 314 -9.62 -8.33 17.58
C ILE A 314 -10.21 -7.14 16.81
N MET A 315 -10.43 -6.01 17.47
CA MET A 315 -10.94 -4.80 16.81
C MET A 315 -9.98 -4.27 15.77
N ALA A 316 -8.66 -4.32 16.03
CA ALA A 316 -7.65 -3.94 15.05
C ALA A 316 -7.69 -4.83 13.80
N LEU A 317 -7.88 -6.16 13.96
CA LEU A 317 -8.04 -7.08 12.83
C LEU A 317 -9.30 -6.78 12.02
N VAL A 318 -10.42 -6.49 12.67
CA VAL A 318 -11.68 -6.13 11.99
C VAL A 318 -11.53 -4.84 11.19
N VAL A 319 -10.93 -3.81 11.78
CA VAL A 319 -10.71 -2.52 11.11
C VAL A 319 -9.70 -2.69 9.96
N SER A 320 -8.61 -3.44 10.17
CA SER A 320 -7.62 -3.72 9.11
C SER A 320 -8.26 -4.47 7.94
N TRP A 321 -9.09 -5.48 8.21
CA TRP A 321 -9.86 -6.19 7.18
C TRP A 321 -10.78 -5.25 6.39
N ALA A 322 -11.52 -4.38 7.08
CA ALA A 322 -12.42 -3.43 6.44
C ALA A 322 -11.65 -2.44 5.55
N LEU A 323 -10.52 -1.90 6.02
CA LEU A 323 -9.66 -1.01 5.25
C LEU A 323 -9.06 -1.72 4.03
N ALA A 324 -8.55 -2.95 4.21
CA ALA A 324 -8.00 -3.73 3.11
C ALA A 324 -9.02 -4.00 2.00
N ARG A 325 -10.28 -4.29 2.38
CA ARG A 325 -11.33 -4.64 1.42
C ARG A 325 -12.00 -3.43 0.75
N TYR A 326 -12.27 -2.36 1.52
CA TYR A 326 -13.10 -1.25 1.03
C TYR A 326 -12.32 -0.01 0.62
N VAL A 327 -11.09 0.15 1.12
CA VAL A 327 -10.28 1.35 0.85
C VAL A 327 -9.09 1.03 -0.06
N PHE A 328 -8.37 -0.05 0.21
CA PHE A 328 -7.12 -0.35 -0.48
C PHE A 328 -7.23 -1.47 -1.53
N GLU A 329 -8.31 -2.24 -1.54
CA GLU A 329 -8.59 -3.32 -2.50
C GLU A 329 -7.47 -4.37 -2.63
N PHE A 330 -6.70 -4.65 -1.56
CA PHE A 330 -5.65 -5.66 -1.58
C PHE A 330 -6.06 -6.96 -0.87
N VAL A 331 -5.31 -8.05 -1.15
CA VAL A 331 -5.55 -9.35 -0.53
C VAL A 331 -5.07 -9.32 0.91
N TRP A 332 -6.02 -9.35 1.85
CA TRP A 332 -5.75 -9.37 3.27
C TRP A 332 -5.51 -10.80 3.78
N THR A 333 -4.45 -10.99 4.55
CA THR A 333 -4.13 -12.26 5.19
C THR A 333 -4.31 -12.15 6.70
N PRO A 334 -5.24 -12.92 7.31
CA PRO A 334 -5.51 -12.82 8.74
C PRO A 334 -4.33 -13.35 9.57
N LEU A 335 -3.89 -12.56 10.55
CA LEU A 335 -2.88 -12.96 11.55
C LEU A 335 -3.58 -13.57 12.78
N TRP A 336 -3.88 -14.86 12.74
CA TRP A 336 -4.64 -15.55 13.78
C TRP A 336 -3.99 -15.55 15.18
N TRP A 337 -2.69 -15.35 15.27
CA TRP A 337 -1.96 -15.28 16.54
C TRP A 337 -2.09 -13.91 17.24
N MET A 338 -2.58 -12.87 16.55
CA MET A 338 -2.60 -11.50 17.03
C MET A 338 -3.47 -11.28 18.30
N PRO A 339 -4.65 -11.89 18.48
CA PRO A 339 -5.39 -11.78 19.73
C PRO A 339 -4.61 -12.32 20.94
N PHE A 340 -3.80 -13.36 20.75
CA PHE A 340 -2.94 -13.92 21.80
C PHE A 340 -1.79 -12.98 22.15
N ALA A 341 -1.16 -12.39 21.15
CA ALA A 341 -0.15 -11.35 21.37
C ALA A 341 -0.74 -10.11 22.05
N GLY A 342 -1.96 -9.73 21.67
CA GLY A 342 -2.71 -8.66 22.32
C GLY A 342 -2.99 -8.96 23.79
N ALA A 343 -3.45 -10.16 24.10
CA ALA A 343 -3.66 -10.60 25.47
C ALA A 343 -2.36 -10.55 26.31
N LEU A 344 -1.26 -11.02 25.73
CA LEU A 344 0.05 -11.05 26.41
C LEU A 344 0.58 -9.62 26.66
N THR A 345 0.54 -8.75 25.65
CA THR A 345 1.00 -7.35 25.79
C THR A 345 0.15 -6.58 26.77
N GLY A 346 -1.17 -6.73 26.73
CA GLY A 346 -2.09 -6.10 27.68
C GLY A 346 -1.87 -6.62 29.11
N ALA A 347 -1.67 -7.92 29.29
CA ALA A 347 -1.33 -8.53 30.57
C ALA A 347 -0.01 -7.98 31.15
N CYS A 348 1.03 -7.89 30.32
CA CYS A 348 2.34 -7.36 30.73
C CYS A 348 2.24 -5.88 31.14
N LEU A 349 1.59 -5.03 30.33
CA LEU A 349 1.44 -3.62 30.64
C LEU A 349 0.62 -3.37 31.90
N ALA A 350 -0.49 -4.08 32.06
CA ALA A 350 -1.33 -3.97 33.26
C ALA A 350 -0.60 -4.52 34.51
N GLY A 351 0.15 -5.62 34.35
CA GLY A 351 0.99 -6.17 35.42
C GLY A 351 2.08 -5.22 35.87
N LEU A 352 2.79 -4.58 34.93
CA LEU A 352 3.82 -3.59 35.20
C LEU A 352 3.25 -2.34 35.88
N ALA A 353 2.13 -1.80 35.38
CA ALA A 353 1.44 -0.67 35.97
C ALA A 353 0.94 -0.99 37.38
N GLY A 354 0.39 -2.19 37.57
CA GLY A 354 -0.04 -2.67 38.88
C GLY A 354 1.11 -2.84 39.86
N TRP A 355 2.21 -3.43 39.43
CA TRP A 355 3.41 -3.60 40.26
C TRP A 355 3.96 -2.26 40.72
N TRP A 356 4.04 -1.28 39.82
CA TRP A 356 4.50 0.06 40.16
C TRP A 356 3.52 0.81 41.07
N GLY A 357 2.22 0.73 40.77
CA GLY A 357 1.16 1.36 41.56
C GLY A 357 0.99 0.82 42.97
N LEU A 358 1.30 -0.46 43.18
CA LEU A 358 1.07 -1.16 44.45
C LEU A 358 2.29 -1.28 45.36
N ARG A 359 3.48 -1.04 44.81
CA ARG A 359 4.74 -1.14 45.57
C ARG A 359 4.73 -0.30 46.84
N ASP A 360 4.10 0.87 46.82
CA ASP A 360 3.98 1.79 47.95
C ASP A 360 2.91 1.36 48.96
N VAL A 361 1.79 0.79 48.48
CA VAL A 361 0.68 0.38 49.35
C VAL A 361 1.05 -0.84 50.19
N LEU A 362 1.76 -1.79 49.58
CA LEU A 362 2.17 -3.02 50.25
C LEU A 362 3.29 -2.85 51.28
N ARG A 363 4.01 -1.74 51.24
CA ARG A 363 5.11 -1.41 52.17
C ARG A 363 4.68 -0.61 53.43
N ARG A 364 3.45 -0.06 53.45
CA ARG A 364 2.97 0.71 54.62
C ARG A 364 2.53 -0.25 55.74
N PRO A 365 2.98 0.01 57.00
CA PRO A 365 2.57 -0.80 58.14
C PRO A 365 1.10 -0.60 58.47
N VAL A 366 0.40 -1.69 58.79
CA VAL A 366 -1.07 -1.77 59.04
C VAL A 366 -1.56 -0.81 60.12
N VAL A 367 -0.71 -0.50 61.09
CA VAL A 367 -1.03 0.40 62.24
C VAL A 367 -1.29 1.86 61.79
N GLN A 368 -0.66 2.33 60.68
CA GLN A 368 -0.90 3.67 60.17
C GLN A 368 -2.21 3.80 59.39
N THR A 369 -2.62 2.75 58.69
CA THR A 369 -3.87 2.72 57.92
C THR A 369 -5.10 2.65 58.84
N LEU A 370 -5.03 1.99 59.97
CA LEU A 370 -6.13 1.94 60.92
C LEU A 370 -6.33 3.24 61.69
N ARG A 371 -5.25 3.99 61.97
CA ARG A 371 -5.34 5.32 62.62
C ARG A 371 -5.96 6.40 61.70
N GLN A 372 -5.67 6.37 60.40
CA GLN A 372 -6.26 7.30 59.41
C GLN A 372 -7.73 6.97 59.07
N ALA A 373 -8.21 5.78 59.38
CA ALA A 373 -9.61 5.41 59.16
C ALA A 373 -10.53 5.80 60.33
N GLN A 374 -9.96 6.25 61.46
CA GLN A 374 -10.71 6.72 62.68
C GLN A 374 -10.73 8.25 62.82
N SER A 375 -10.01 8.99 61.94
CA SER A 375 -10.07 10.43 61.82
C SER A 375 -10.92 10.85 60.61
#